data_f26acba235a41801dcb7d7e2f75c7251
#
_entry.id   f26acba235a41801dcb7d7e2f75c7251
#
_cell.length_a   1.000
_cell.length_b   1.000
_cell.length_c   1.000
_cell.angle_alpha   90.00
_cell.angle_beta   90.00
_cell.angle_gamma   90.00
#
_symmetry.space_group_name_H-M   'P 1'
#
loop_
_entity.id
_entity.type
_entity.pdbx_description
1 polymer ?
#
loop_
_entity_poly.entity_id
_entity_poly.type
_entity_poly.pdbx_seq_one_letter_code
_entity_poly.pdbx_strand_id
1 'polypeptide(L)'
;MAHRLLKSLLLAGVVVMAATAVATSVLNVPFAAVVDALGERTAGEMIRYAQRRLEGHDRLVHVARPVLTLIQRQVERPVPSTELPTLGKGPQGRSLPPVLYGPDGRPRAVQAADPATDEPPATVLIRSAADLLRSVAAARAGDVLEILPGRYTVRQTIEPGAGGTPTRPIVLRAARPGSVTLELDTVEGFRVGQPYWVFENLVLRGICRYHGDCEHAFHIVGPARGVVVRNNRIEDFNAQLKINGEGGHWPDDGLIQFNLLTDHVARQTDQPVTPIDLVGASGWQVADNIISHFVKAEGNGISYGVFMKGGGRAGRIERNLVLCSGHDISAHGSRVGLSFGDGGTGPAFCRGGRCDTEHSDGLMANNVVAHCNDFGIDVFRSPGTVVAFNTLINTAGIDVRHAPATAQVYGNLLDGRIRARDAAQLSQQHNDVVDLADVLTAPDSLCLTRLAMAEPIAPLDSIDSDFDGRSRARITTSGALSAAPPCKRSP
;
A
#
# COMPACT_ATOMS: atom_id res chain seq x y z
N MET A 1 9.84 27.54 -25.02
CA MET A 1 10.61 26.44 -24.48
C MET A 1 11.91 26.91 -23.79
N ALA A 2 12.84 27.58 -24.46
CA ALA A 2 14.12 27.98 -23.87
C ALA A 2 14.04 28.84 -22.60
N HIS A 3 13.07 29.73 -22.45
CA HIS A 3 12.92 30.58 -21.26
C HIS A 3 12.42 29.84 -20.01
N ARG A 4 11.67 28.73 -20.17
CA ARG A 4 11.28 27.84 -19.05
C ARG A 4 12.46 26.95 -18.62
N LEU A 5 13.23 26.45 -19.59
CA LEU A 5 14.45 25.67 -19.28
C LEU A 5 15.48 26.50 -18.53
N LEU A 6 15.71 27.75 -18.94
CA LEU A 6 16.67 28.64 -18.30
C LEU A 6 16.25 29.01 -16.87
N LYS A 7 14.95 29.24 -16.62
CA LYS A 7 14.41 29.46 -15.27
C LYS A 7 14.51 28.21 -14.40
N SER A 8 14.27 27.04 -14.95
CA SER A 8 14.42 25.76 -14.22
C SER A 8 15.87 25.47 -13.86
N LEU A 9 16.82 25.77 -14.78
CA LEU A 9 18.26 25.60 -14.51
C LEU A 9 18.79 26.60 -13.48
N LEU A 10 18.36 27.87 -13.52
CA LEU A 10 18.70 28.88 -12.53
C LEU A 10 18.12 28.53 -11.14
N LEU A 11 16.86 28.08 -11.11
CA LEU A 11 16.21 27.66 -9.87
C LEU A 11 16.89 26.42 -9.28
N ALA A 12 17.23 25.44 -10.09
CA ALA A 12 18.00 24.25 -9.68
C ALA A 12 19.38 24.65 -9.14
N GLY A 13 20.07 25.60 -9.77
CA GLY A 13 21.35 26.11 -9.29
C GLY A 13 21.27 26.80 -7.92
N VAL A 14 20.23 27.62 -7.70
CA VAL A 14 19.99 28.30 -6.41
C VAL A 14 19.64 27.28 -5.32
N VAL A 15 18.85 26.26 -5.61
CA VAL A 15 18.50 25.19 -4.68
C VAL A 15 19.73 24.35 -4.30
N VAL A 16 20.56 24.02 -5.27
CA VAL A 16 21.82 23.29 -5.03
C VAL A 16 22.75 24.13 -4.16
N MET A 17 22.92 25.41 -4.42
CA MET A 17 23.77 26.27 -3.61
C MET A 17 23.23 26.46 -2.19
N ALA A 18 21.93 26.66 -2.01
CA ALA A 18 21.31 26.79 -0.69
C ALA A 18 21.38 25.47 0.09
N ALA A 19 21.08 24.33 -0.53
CA ALA A 19 21.19 23.01 0.08
C ALA A 19 22.64 22.67 0.45
N THR A 20 23.60 23.03 -0.39
CA THR A 20 25.03 22.83 -0.16
C THR A 20 25.51 23.69 1.01
N ALA A 21 25.13 24.97 1.05
CA ALA A 21 25.50 25.88 2.15
C ALA A 21 24.93 25.44 3.50
N VAL A 22 23.68 24.94 3.51
CA VAL A 22 23.05 24.39 4.73
C VAL A 22 23.69 23.06 5.12
N ALA A 23 23.96 22.17 4.19
CA ALA A 23 24.54 20.85 4.45
C ALA A 23 25.99 20.99 4.99
N THR A 24 26.80 21.87 4.41
CA THR A 24 28.20 22.05 4.82
C THR A 24 28.35 22.89 6.10
N SER A 25 27.52 23.93 6.27
CA SER A 25 27.66 24.85 7.39
C SER A 25 26.91 24.46 8.65
N VAL A 26 25.75 23.78 8.49
CA VAL A 26 24.84 23.49 9.61
C VAL A 26 24.82 22.01 9.98
N LEU A 27 24.93 21.11 8.97
CA LEU A 27 24.82 19.66 9.17
C LEU A 27 26.19 18.95 9.19
N ASN A 28 27.27 19.70 9.04
CA ASN A 28 28.66 19.18 9.05
C ASN A 28 28.91 18.04 8.06
N VAL A 29 28.25 18.08 6.89
CA VAL A 29 28.36 17.07 5.82
C VAL A 29 29.46 17.50 4.86
N PRO A 30 30.48 16.66 4.57
CA PRO A 30 31.54 17.00 3.61
C PRO A 30 30.99 17.37 2.24
N PHE A 31 31.52 18.40 1.61
CA PHE A 31 31.12 18.88 0.29
C PHE A 31 31.12 17.75 -0.77
N ALA A 32 32.13 16.88 -0.75
CA ALA A 32 32.22 15.72 -1.64
C ALA A 32 30.99 14.79 -1.51
N ALA A 33 30.53 14.50 -0.30
CA ALA A 33 29.35 13.66 -0.06
C ALA A 33 28.05 14.31 -0.54
N VAL A 34 28.00 15.65 -0.57
CA VAL A 34 26.87 16.38 -1.17
C VAL A 34 26.89 16.29 -2.69
N VAL A 35 28.07 16.44 -3.30
CA VAL A 35 28.25 16.36 -4.75
C VAL A 35 27.94 14.95 -5.27
N ASP A 36 28.43 13.91 -4.62
CA ASP A 36 28.14 12.51 -4.94
C ASP A 36 26.63 12.19 -4.79
N ALA A 37 26.02 12.74 -3.74
CA ALA A 37 24.59 12.61 -3.52
C ALA A 37 23.72 13.34 -4.55
N LEU A 38 24.22 14.44 -5.13
CA LEU A 38 23.51 15.25 -6.13
C LEU A 38 23.63 14.68 -7.56
N GLY A 39 24.77 14.03 -7.89
CA GLY A 39 25.06 13.56 -9.25
C GLY A 39 24.10 12.50 -9.78
N GLU A 40 23.43 11.75 -8.90
CA GLU A 40 22.56 10.64 -9.27
C GLU A 40 21.05 10.87 -9.00
N ARG A 41 20.66 12.07 -8.56
CA ARG A 41 19.28 12.34 -8.13
C ARG A 41 18.54 13.28 -9.08
N THR A 42 17.24 12.99 -9.29
CA THR A 42 16.33 13.96 -9.91
C THR A 42 16.09 15.16 -8.99
N ALA A 43 15.58 16.26 -9.55
CA ALA A 43 15.26 17.44 -8.75
C ALA A 43 14.25 17.14 -7.62
N GLY A 44 13.25 16.29 -7.87
CA GLY A 44 12.30 15.81 -6.85
C GLY A 44 12.99 15.01 -5.74
N GLU A 45 13.90 14.08 -6.07
CA GLU A 45 14.67 13.32 -5.10
C GLU A 45 15.60 14.21 -4.26
N MET A 46 16.15 15.27 -4.84
CA MET A 46 16.96 16.25 -4.11
C MET A 46 16.13 17.01 -3.08
N ILE A 47 14.93 17.43 -3.44
CA ILE A 47 14.03 18.12 -2.52
C ILE A 47 13.66 17.19 -1.36
N ARG A 48 13.27 15.93 -1.65
CA ARG A 48 12.95 14.92 -0.62
C ARG A 48 14.15 14.61 0.28
N TYR A 49 15.35 14.54 -0.29
CA TYR A 49 16.58 14.39 0.48
C TYR A 49 16.79 15.58 1.43
N ALA A 50 16.61 16.81 0.95
CA ALA A 50 16.70 18.01 1.78
C ALA A 50 15.64 18.02 2.89
N GLN A 51 14.40 17.64 2.59
CA GLN A 51 13.33 17.52 3.58
C GLN A 51 13.72 16.54 4.70
N ARG A 52 14.17 15.32 4.34
CA ARG A 52 14.59 14.30 5.31
C ARG A 52 15.81 14.73 6.15
N ARG A 53 16.75 15.48 5.58
CA ARG A 53 17.92 15.98 6.34
C ARG A 53 17.58 17.11 7.31
N LEU A 54 16.49 17.81 7.06
CA LEU A 54 15.99 18.85 7.95
C LEU A 54 15.16 18.29 9.13
N GLU A 55 14.75 17.03 9.05
CA GLU A 55 14.06 16.37 10.16
C GLU A 55 14.91 16.39 11.43
N GLY A 56 14.28 16.72 12.55
CA GLY A 56 14.97 16.93 13.85
C GLY A 56 15.55 18.33 14.06
N HIS A 57 15.44 19.23 13.07
CA HIS A 57 15.89 20.62 13.17
C HIS A 57 14.70 21.60 13.08
N ASP A 58 13.80 21.60 14.05
CA ASP A 58 12.49 22.29 14.02
C ASP A 58 12.54 23.74 13.53
N ARG A 59 13.55 24.52 13.97
CA ARG A 59 13.71 25.92 13.54
C ARG A 59 14.02 26.05 12.05
N LEU A 60 14.84 25.16 11.52
CA LEU A 60 15.22 25.15 10.10
C LEU A 60 14.08 24.61 9.23
N VAL A 61 13.40 23.58 9.70
CA VAL A 61 12.21 23.01 9.03
C VAL A 61 11.16 24.08 8.81
N HIS A 62 10.86 24.88 9.85
CA HIS A 62 9.83 25.91 9.77
C HIS A 62 10.09 26.95 8.67
N VAL A 63 11.34 27.34 8.49
CA VAL A 63 11.75 28.31 7.46
C VAL A 63 11.92 27.66 6.07
N ALA A 64 12.51 26.46 6.01
CA ALA A 64 12.82 25.80 4.75
C ALA A 64 11.61 25.14 4.10
N ARG A 65 10.67 24.61 4.88
CA ARG A 65 9.49 23.87 4.38
C ARG A 65 8.67 24.65 3.36
N PRO A 66 8.28 25.91 3.56
CA PRO A 66 7.52 26.68 2.56
C PRO A 66 8.27 26.82 1.22
N VAL A 67 9.57 27.05 1.29
CA VAL A 67 10.42 27.19 0.10
C VAL A 67 10.56 25.87 -0.64
N LEU A 68 10.84 24.78 0.08
CA LEU A 68 10.95 23.45 -0.50
C LEU A 68 9.62 23.00 -1.13
N THR A 69 8.47 23.28 -0.49
CA THR A 69 7.16 22.98 -1.04
C THR A 69 6.88 23.77 -2.33
N LEU A 70 7.26 25.06 -2.35
CA LEU A 70 7.10 25.88 -3.57
C LEU A 70 7.93 25.33 -4.74
N ILE A 71 9.18 24.94 -4.47
CA ILE A 71 10.07 24.36 -5.47
C ILE A 71 9.54 23.00 -5.93
N GLN A 72 9.08 22.18 -5.00
CA GLN A 72 8.49 20.88 -5.27
C GLN A 72 7.32 20.99 -6.26
N ARG A 73 6.40 21.93 -6.04
CA ARG A 73 5.27 22.21 -6.95
C ARG A 73 5.70 22.63 -8.37
N GLN A 74 6.90 23.20 -8.52
CA GLN A 74 7.42 23.58 -9.84
C GLN A 74 8.10 22.42 -10.57
N VAL A 75 8.56 21.44 -9.84
CA VAL A 75 9.35 20.29 -10.34
C VAL A 75 8.49 19.07 -10.57
N GLU A 76 7.51 18.84 -9.70
CA GLU A 76 6.63 17.68 -9.79
C GLU A 76 5.48 17.93 -10.78
N ARG A 77 5.08 16.87 -11.48
CA ARG A 77 3.95 16.92 -12.40
C ARG A 77 2.64 17.06 -11.62
N PRO A 78 1.69 17.90 -12.08
CA PRO A 78 0.38 17.96 -11.44
C PRO A 78 -0.33 16.61 -11.55
N VAL A 79 -0.99 16.20 -10.46
CA VAL A 79 -1.82 15.01 -10.45
C VAL A 79 -3.21 15.38 -10.94
N PRO A 80 -3.72 14.79 -12.03
CA PRO A 80 -5.08 15.02 -12.46
C PRO A 80 -6.07 14.45 -11.43
N SER A 81 -7.22 15.09 -11.31
CA SER A 81 -8.32 14.54 -10.50
C SER A 81 -8.75 13.21 -11.12
N THR A 82 -8.52 12.11 -10.39
CA THR A 82 -8.88 10.77 -10.84
C THR A 82 -10.08 10.29 -10.03
N GLU A 83 -11.19 10.00 -10.69
CA GLU A 83 -12.28 9.27 -10.05
C GLU A 83 -11.78 7.87 -9.71
N LEU A 84 -11.81 7.54 -8.41
CA LEU A 84 -11.46 6.20 -7.97
C LEU A 84 -12.46 5.20 -8.57
N PRO A 85 -11.98 4.11 -9.17
CA PRO A 85 -12.86 3.02 -9.56
C PRO A 85 -13.70 2.54 -8.36
N THR A 86 -14.91 2.07 -8.61
CA THR A 86 -15.83 1.62 -7.56
C THR A 86 -15.50 0.21 -7.03
N LEU A 87 -14.23 -0.13 -6.87
CA LEU A 87 -13.82 -1.30 -6.09
C LEU A 87 -14.24 -1.08 -4.63
N GLY A 88 -14.48 -2.12 -3.89
CA GLY A 88 -15.08 -2.04 -2.56
C GLY A 88 -16.59 -2.25 -2.57
N LYS A 89 -17.18 -2.44 -3.75
CA LYS A 89 -18.58 -2.89 -3.90
C LYS A 89 -18.67 -4.31 -4.49
N GLY A 90 -17.57 -5.05 -4.49
CA GLY A 90 -17.39 -6.31 -5.20
C GLY A 90 -17.17 -6.10 -6.71
N PRO A 91 -16.63 -7.08 -7.42
CA PRO A 91 -16.52 -7.01 -8.85
C PRO A 91 -17.91 -6.85 -9.45
N GLN A 92 -18.26 -5.65 -9.90
CA GLN A 92 -19.50 -5.31 -10.60
C GLN A 92 -20.80 -5.70 -9.87
N GLY A 93 -20.85 -5.64 -8.53
CA GLY A 93 -22.02 -5.98 -7.72
C GLY A 93 -22.35 -7.47 -7.66
N ARG A 94 -21.44 -8.34 -8.08
CA ARG A 94 -21.58 -9.79 -7.94
C ARG A 94 -21.22 -10.21 -6.52
N SER A 95 -21.92 -11.23 -6.02
CA SER A 95 -21.49 -11.95 -4.82
C SER A 95 -20.12 -12.58 -5.05
N LEU A 96 -19.23 -12.48 -4.08
CA LEU A 96 -17.97 -13.19 -4.12
C LEU A 96 -18.20 -14.67 -3.75
N PRO A 97 -17.46 -15.60 -4.37
CA PRO A 97 -17.53 -16.99 -3.92
C PRO A 97 -17.08 -17.09 -2.45
N PRO A 98 -17.56 -18.09 -1.69
CA PRO A 98 -17.09 -18.33 -0.34
C PRO A 98 -15.57 -18.41 -0.27
N VAL A 99 -14.98 -17.98 0.86
CA VAL A 99 -13.54 -18.09 1.07
C VAL A 99 -13.15 -19.57 1.12
N LEU A 100 -12.23 -19.96 0.25
CA LEU A 100 -11.67 -21.30 0.23
C LEU A 100 -10.29 -21.29 0.90
N TYR A 101 -10.08 -22.22 1.82
CA TYR A 101 -8.78 -22.46 2.42
C TYR A 101 -8.13 -23.69 1.80
N GLY A 102 -6.85 -23.61 1.50
CA GLY A 102 -6.06 -24.73 1.02
C GLY A 102 -5.83 -25.80 2.11
N PRO A 103 -5.24 -26.96 1.73
CA PRO A 103 -4.90 -28.02 2.69
C PRO A 103 -3.86 -27.56 3.72
N ASP A 104 -3.11 -26.50 3.45
CA ASP A 104 -2.17 -25.81 4.33
C ASP A 104 -2.84 -24.83 5.31
N GLY A 105 -4.18 -24.66 5.21
CA GLY A 105 -4.95 -23.72 6.00
C GLY A 105 -4.81 -22.26 5.55
N ARG A 106 -4.23 -21.99 4.37
CA ARG A 106 -4.11 -20.64 3.83
C ARG A 106 -5.34 -20.26 3.00
N PRO A 107 -5.87 -19.04 3.15
CA PRO A 107 -6.94 -18.57 2.28
C PRO A 107 -6.41 -18.42 0.85
N ARG A 108 -7.24 -18.71 -0.11
CA ARG A 108 -6.94 -18.54 -1.54
C ARG A 108 -7.57 -17.26 -2.05
N ALA A 109 -6.78 -16.43 -2.71
CA ALA A 109 -7.28 -15.28 -3.43
C ALA A 109 -8.21 -15.74 -4.56
N VAL A 110 -9.38 -15.13 -4.64
CA VAL A 110 -10.35 -15.34 -5.73
C VAL A 110 -9.88 -14.56 -6.95
N GLN A 111 -9.94 -15.15 -8.13
CA GLN A 111 -9.69 -14.42 -9.37
C GLN A 111 -10.96 -13.71 -9.85
N ALA A 112 -10.82 -12.61 -10.57
CA ALA A 112 -11.95 -11.81 -11.07
C ALA A 112 -12.89 -12.59 -12.01
N ALA A 113 -12.41 -13.68 -12.61
CA ALA A 113 -13.17 -14.57 -13.50
C ALA A 113 -13.86 -15.72 -12.77
N ASP A 114 -13.62 -15.93 -11.48
CA ASP A 114 -14.24 -17.02 -10.74
C ASP A 114 -15.78 -16.83 -10.70
N PRO A 115 -16.56 -17.89 -10.94
CA PRO A 115 -18.00 -17.78 -10.88
C PRO A 115 -18.45 -17.49 -9.44
N ALA A 116 -19.42 -16.58 -9.30
CA ALA A 116 -20.11 -16.41 -8.02
C ALA A 116 -20.81 -17.71 -7.67
N THR A 117 -20.61 -18.23 -6.47
CA THR A 117 -21.33 -19.38 -5.92
C THR A 117 -22.37 -18.89 -4.90
N ASP A 118 -23.33 -19.74 -4.56
CA ASP A 118 -24.29 -19.43 -3.52
C ASP A 118 -23.58 -19.19 -2.18
N GLU A 119 -23.85 -18.04 -1.60
CA GLU A 119 -23.32 -17.71 -0.27
C GLU A 119 -24.01 -18.54 0.81
N PRO A 120 -23.29 -19.00 1.84
CA PRO A 120 -23.91 -19.70 2.96
C PRO A 120 -24.95 -18.79 3.65
N PRO A 121 -26.09 -19.34 4.08
CA PRO A 121 -27.13 -18.56 4.74
C PRO A 121 -26.63 -17.99 6.06
N ALA A 122 -27.19 -16.83 6.46
CA ALA A 122 -26.88 -16.23 7.76
C ALA A 122 -27.37 -17.15 8.90
N THR A 123 -26.52 -17.35 9.90
CA THR A 123 -26.88 -18.06 11.14
C THR A 123 -27.30 -17.09 12.24
N VAL A 124 -26.79 -15.86 12.19
CA VAL A 124 -27.09 -14.79 13.16
C VAL A 124 -27.37 -13.49 12.43
N LEU A 125 -28.49 -12.82 12.76
CA LEU A 125 -28.84 -11.51 12.22
C LEU A 125 -28.56 -10.43 13.27
N ILE A 126 -27.77 -9.42 12.88
CA ILE A 126 -27.35 -8.29 13.73
C ILE A 126 -28.16 -7.05 13.36
N ARG A 127 -28.83 -6.43 14.37
CA ARG A 127 -29.76 -5.31 14.21
C ARG A 127 -29.33 -4.01 14.90
N SER A 128 -28.30 -4.08 15.75
CA SER A 128 -27.81 -2.92 16.51
C SER A 128 -26.30 -3.05 16.78
N ALA A 129 -25.67 -1.93 17.17
CA ALA A 129 -24.27 -1.95 17.61
C ALA A 129 -24.07 -2.86 18.84
N ALA A 130 -25.04 -2.91 19.77
CA ALA A 130 -24.98 -3.81 20.91
C ALA A 130 -25.11 -5.29 20.50
N ASP A 131 -25.94 -5.58 19.48
CA ASP A 131 -26.01 -6.94 18.92
C ASP A 131 -24.70 -7.32 18.26
N LEU A 132 -24.06 -6.40 17.52
CA LEU A 132 -22.75 -6.65 16.89
C LEU A 132 -21.72 -7.08 17.93
N LEU A 133 -21.55 -6.30 19.00
CA LEU A 133 -20.60 -6.60 20.07
C LEU A 133 -20.85 -7.97 20.69
N ARG A 134 -22.12 -8.26 21.05
CA ARG A 134 -22.48 -9.55 21.66
C ARG A 134 -22.31 -10.73 20.71
N SER A 135 -22.74 -10.57 19.45
CA SER A 135 -22.70 -11.66 18.46
C SER A 135 -21.26 -12.01 18.08
N VAL A 136 -20.39 -11.01 17.90
CA VAL A 136 -18.97 -11.26 17.59
C VAL A 136 -18.27 -11.94 18.78
N ALA A 137 -18.53 -11.50 20.01
CA ALA A 137 -17.97 -12.13 21.21
C ALA A 137 -18.46 -13.58 21.43
N ALA A 138 -19.69 -13.90 21.02
CA ALA A 138 -20.31 -15.22 21.22
C ALA A 138 -20.18 -16.17 20.00
N ALA A 139 -19.63 -15.73 18.89
CA ALA A 139 -19.55 -16.45 17.63
C ALA A 139 -18.76 -17.77 17.76
N ARG A 140 -19.14 -18.76 16.98
CA ARG A 140 -18.54 -20.09 16.94
C ARG A 140 -18.15 -20.47 15.52
N ALA A 141 -17.23 -21.42 15.41
CA ALA A 141 -16.75 -21.90 14.12
C ALA A 141 -17.90 -22.33 13.19
N GLY A 142 -17.94 -21.69 12.02
CA GLY A 142 -18.97 -21.88 10.98
C GLY A 142 -20.16 -20.93 11.08
N ASP A 143 -20.19 -19.99 12.02
CA ASP A 143 -21.23 -18.97 12.07
C ASP A 143 -21.07 -17.94 10.94
N VAL A 144 -22.22 -17.53 10.40
CA VAL A 144 -22.33 -16.43 9.46
C VAL A 144 -23.17 -15.34 10.10
N LEU A 145 -22.48 -14.29 10.57
CA LEU A 145 -23.06 -13.14 11.21
C LEU A 145 -23.36 -12.08 10.14
N GLU A 146 -24.64 -11.84 9.89
CA GLU A 146 -25.07 -10.88 8.88
C GLU A 146 -25.65 -9.62 9.53
N ILE A 147 -25.03 -8.47 9.23
CA ILE A 147 -25.51 -7.18 9.70
C ILE A 147 -26.58 -6.68 8.73
N LEU A 148 -27.74 -6.33 9.27
CA LEU A 148 -28.83 -5.76 8.48
C LEU A 148 -28.44 -4.39 7.92
N PRO A 149 -28.98 -3.99 6.74
CA PRO A 149 -28.68 -2.70 6.14
C PRO A 149 -28.92 -1.54 7.10
N GLY A 150 -27.95 -0.61 7.19
CA GLY A 150 -28.05 0.53 8.08
C GLY A 150 -26.69 1.14 8.42
N ARG A 151 -26.75 2.15 9.32
CA ARG A 151 -25.59 2.84 9.86
C ARG A 151 -25.54 2.57 11.37
N TYR A 152 -24.39 2.14 11.85
CA TYR A 152 -24.17 1.74 13.23
C TYR A 152 -22.97 2.48 13.80
N THR A 153 -23.20 3.29 14.84
CA THR A 153 -22.10 3.96 15.55
C THR A 153 -21.63 3.07 16.69
N VAL A 154 -20.33 2.74 16.70
CA VAL A 154 -19.68 1.87 17.68
C VAL A 154 -18.58 2.65 18.40
N ARG A 155 -18.63 2.66 19.74
CA ARG A 155 -17.67 3.35 20.62
C ARG A 155 -16.89 2.42 21.54
N GLN A 156 -16.83 1.16 21.16
CA GLN A 156 -16.09 0.12 21.87
C GLN A 156 -15.38 -0.75 20.85
N THR A 157 -14.19 -1.20 21.18
CA THR A 157 -13.48 -2.18 20.34
C THR A 157 -14.29 -3.46 20.19
N ILE A 158 -14.42 -3.96 18.98
CA ILE A 158 -15.14 -5.19 18.64
C ILE A 158 -14.14 -6.33 18.70
N GLU A 159 -14.35 -7.29 19.63
CA GLU A 159 -13.41 -8.39 19.87
C GLU A 159 -14.05 -9.75 19.62
N PRO A 160 -13.55 -10.56 18.66
CA PRO A 160 -13.90 -11.96 18.50
C PRO A 160 -13.59 -12.80 19.73
N GLY A 161 -14.60 -13.52 20.26
CA GLY A 161 -14.42 -14.37 21.44
C GLY A 161 -13.85 -15.76 21.13
N ALA A 162 -14.03 -16.26 19.90
CA ALA A 162 -13.53 -17.57 19.48
C ALA A 162 -13.08 -17.53 18.00
N GLY A 163 -12.28 -18.53 17.60
CA GLY A 163 -11.82 -18.71 16.24
C GLY A 163 -12.67 -19.67 15.41
N GLY A 164 -12.60 -19.50 14.09
CA GLY A 164 -13.04 -20.48 13.12
C GLY A 164 -12.01 -21.58 12.89
N THR A 165 -12.23 -22.35 11.84
CA THR A 165 -11.27 -23.33 11.28
C THR A 165 -11.21 -23.15 9.76
N PRO A 166 -10.21 -23.72 9.06
CA PRO A 166 -10.17 -23.63 7.59
C PRO A 166 -11.42 -24.17 6.88
N THR A 167 -12.06 -25.18 7.46
CA THR A 167 -13.29 -25.79 6.92
C THR A 167 -14.58 -25.16 7.45
N ARG A 168 -14.49 -24.39 8.53
CA ARG A 168 -15.59 -23.70 9.19
C ARG A 168 -15.17 -22.31 9.66
N PRO A 169 -14.84 -21.40 8.75
CA PRO A 169 -14.51 -20.02 9.13
C PRO A 169 -15.73 -19.32 9.75
N ILE A 170 -15.48 -18.26 10.50
CA ILE A 170 -16.54 -17.38 11.00
C ILE A 170 -16.61 -16.17 10.05
N VAL A 171 -17.80 -15.85 9.57
CA VAL A 171 -18.00 -14.76 8.60
C VAL A 171 -18.81 -13.63 9.26
N LEU A 172 -18.31 -12.42 9.21
CA LEU A 172 -19.06 -11.19 9.51
C LEU A 172 -19.24 -10.41 8.22
N ARG A 173 -20.49 -10.17 7.81
CA ARG A 173 -20.76 -9.53 6.52
C ARG A 173 -21.98 -8.62 6.53
N ALA A 174 -22.06 -7.78 5.50
CA ALA A 174 -23.33 -7.25 5.03
C ALA A 174 -23.87 -8.15 3.89
N ALA A 175 -25.17 -8.41 3.85
CA ALA A 175 -25.79 -9.22 2.77
C ALA A 175 -25.55 -8.62 1.37
N ARG A 176 -25.47 -7.29 1.28
CA ARG A 176 -25.16 -6.58 0.04
C ARG A 176 -23.97 -5.63 0.28
N PRO A 177 -22.95 -5.66 -0.59
CA PRO A 177 -21.81 -4.78 -0.49
C PRO A 177 -22.23 -3.31 -0.31
N GLY A 178 -21.66 -2.64 0.69
CA GLY A 178 -21.90 -1.22 0.98
C GLY A 178 -23.26 -0.89 1.62
N SER A 179 -24.11 -1.88 1.92
CA SER A 179 -25.40 -1.63 2.58
C SER A 179 -25.31 -1.39 4.08
N VAL A 180 -24.15 -1.66 4.69
CA VAL A 180 -23.85 -1.48 6.12
C VAL A 180 -22.70 -0.51 6.27
N THR A 181 -22.87 0.53 7.07
CA THR A 181 -21.81 1.44 7.50
C THR A 181 -21.59 1.30 9.00
N LEU A 182 -20.39 0.93 9.39
CA LEU A 182 -19.92 0.97 10.77
C LEU A 182 -19.14 2.26 10.97
N GLU A 183 -19.68 3.17 11.75
CA GLU A 183 -19.02 4.39 12.20
C GLU A 183 -18.29 4.11 13.52
N LEU A 184 -16.96 4.10 13.46
CA LEU A 184 -16.12 3.69 14.56
C LEU A 184 -15.50 4.93 15.23
N ASP A 185 -15.81 5.12 16.52
CA ASP A 185 -15.27 6.16 17.39
C ASP A 185 -14.46 5.49 18.49
N THR A 186 -13.32 4.94 18.10
CA THR A 186 -12.45 4.12 18.96
C THR A 186 -11.05 3.97 18.33
N VAL A 187 -10.04 3.80 19.16
CA VAL A 187 -8.64 3.64 18.72
C VAL A 187 -8.50 2.41 17.82
N GLU A 188 -9.11 1.29 18.21
CA GLU A 188 -9.15 0.05 17.43
C GLU A 188 -10.62 -0.33 17.16
N GLY A 189 -11.02 -0.39 15.90
CA GLY A 189 -12.36 -0.80 15.51
C GLY A 189 -12.60 -2.27 15.83
N PHE A 190 -11.86 -3.15 15.17
CA PHE A 190 -11.83 -4.59 15.44
C PHE A 190 -10.45 -4.98 15.95
N ARG A 191 -10.39 -5.60 17.14
CA ARG A 191 -9.20 -6.26 17.64
C ARG A 191 -9.33 -7.78 17.47
N VAL A 192 -8.70 -8.31 16.43
CA VAL A 192 -8.88 -9.69 16.00
C VAL A 192 -7.72 -10.52 16.52
N GLY A 193 -7.93 -11.22 17.66
CA GLY A 193 -6.97 -12.14 18.25
C GLY A 193 -7.28 -13.62 17.96
N GLN A 194 -8.28 -13.91 17.14
CA GLN A 194 -8.77 -15.27 16.88
C GLN A 194 -8.63 -15.65 15.40
N PRO A 195 -8.30 -16.92 15.07
CA PRO A 195 -8.03 -17.35 13.71
C PRO A 195 -9.29 -17.53 12.86
N TYR A 196 -9.10 -17.52 11.52
CA TYR A 196 -10.09 -17.89 10.51
C TYR A 196 -11.40 -17.11 10.56
N TRP A 197 -11.29 -15.78 10.73
CA TRP A 197 -12.37 -14.84 10.55
C TRP A 197 -12.36 -14.26 9.13
N VAL A 198 -13.55 -14.05 8.58
CA VAL A 198 -13.78 -13.39 7.29
C VAL A 198 -14.63 -12.15 7.54
N PHE A 199 -14.13 -10.97 7.14
CA PHE A 199 -14.84 -9.69 7.21
C PHE A 199 -15.09 -9.19 5.81
N GLU A 200 -16.36 -9.02 5.40
CA GLU A 200 -16.67 -8.70 4.02
C GLU A 200 -17.89 -7.81 3.81
N ASN A 201 -17.90 -7.06 2.68
CA ASN A 201 -19.01 -6.27 2.20
C ASN A 201 -19.37 -5.04 3.06
N LEU A 202 -18.51 -4.61 3.96
CA LEU A 202 -18.76 -3.54 4.93
C LEU A 202 -18.18 -2.20 4.46
N VAL A 203 -18.80 -1.10 4.91
CA VAL A 203 -18.18 0.23 4.96
C VAL A 203 -17.79 0.51 6.40
N LEU A 204 -16.51 0.71 6.66
CA LEU A 204 -15.96 1.10 7.95
C LEU A 204 -15.42 2.52 7.85
N ARG A 205 -15.87 3.42 8.73
CA ARG A 205 -15.44 4.81 8.76
C ARG A 205 -15.00 5.20 10.16
N GLY A 206 -13.78 5.73 10.28
CA GLY A 206 -13.30 6.39 11.49
C GLY A 206 -13.97 7.75 11.64
N ILE A 207 -14.62 7.98 12.77
CA ILE A 207 -15.32 9.24 13.06
C ILE A 207 -14.79 9.95 14.31
N CYS A 208 -13.58 9.59 14.76
CA CYS A 208 -12.96 10.16 15.94
C CYS A 208 -12.76 11.67 15.78
N ARG A 209 -12.90 12.39 16.89
CA ARG A 209 -12.67 13.84 16.92
C ARG A 209 -11.22 14.20 16.58
N TYR A 210 -10.27 13.41 17.07
CA TYR A 210 -8.85 13.57 16.77
C TYR A 210 -8.38 12.39 15.94
N HIS A 211 -7.56 12.65 14.93
CA HIS A 211 -7.11 11.60 14.02
C HIS A 211 -6.26 10.51 14.72
N GLY A 212 -5.54 10.90 15.81
CA GLY A 212 -4.80 9.93 16.64
C GLY A 212 -5.69 8.91 17.35
N ASP A 213 -6.98 9.21 17.56
CA ASP A 213 -7.91 8.32 18.26
C ASP A 213 -8.58 7.30 17.33
N CYS A 214 -8.45 7.44 16.00
CA CYS A 214 -8.84 6.44 15.00
C CYS A 214 -7.59 5.81 14.39
N GLU A 215 -6.95 4.92 15.14
CA GLU A 215 -5.68 4.32 14.73
C GLU A 215 -5.88 3.20 13.71
N HIS A 216 -6.73 2.22 14.05
CA HIS A 216 -6.92 1.01 13.22
C HIS A 216 -8.40 0.66 13.03
N ALA A 217 -8.82 0.41 11.77
CA ALA A 217 -10.11 -0.25 11.54
C ALA A 217 -10.04 -1.73 11.96
N PHE A 218 -8.93 -2.38 11.61
CA PHE A 218 -8.61 -3.73 12.04
C PHE A 218 -7.22 -3.78 12.69
N HIS A 219 -7.13 -4.27 13.91
CA HIS A 219 -5.89 -4.67 14.56
C HIS A 219 -5.88 -6.21 14.69
N ILE A 220 -5.12 -6.89 13.83
CA ILE A 220 -5.06 -8.35 13.75
C ILE A 220 -3.79 -8.80 14.46
N VAL A 221 -3.93 -9.56 15.55
CA VAL A 221 -2.82 -9.81 16.47
C VAL A 221 -2.67 -11.27 16.89
N GLY A 222 -1.48 -11.61 17.32
CA GLY A 222 -1.22 -12.88 18.00
C GLY A 222 -1.59 -14.11 17.17
N PRO A 223 -2.42 -15.04 17.67
CA PRO A 223 -2.74 -16.30 16.99
C PRO A 223 -3.77 -16.19 15.86
N ALA A 224 -4.14 -14.99 15.42
CA ALA A 224 -5.20 -14.73 14.42
C ALA A 224 -4.78 -15.11 12.98
N ARG A 225 -4.31 -16.34 12.77
CA ARG A 225 -3.93 -16.82 11.44
C ARG A 225 -5.12 -16.99 10.51
N GLY A 226 -4.88 -16.90 9.20
CA GLY A 226 -5.88 -17.18 8.18
C GLY A 226 -7.05 -16.20 8.16
N VAL A 227 -6.89 -14.99 8.70
CA VAL A 227 -7.92 -13.93 8.65
C VAL A 227 -8.03 -13.39 7.24
N VAL A 228 -9.27 -13.15 6.81
CA VAL A 228 -9.60 -12.56 5.51
C VAL A 228 -10.38 -11.27 5.70
N VAL A 229 -9.87 -10.19 5.09
CA VAL A 229 -10.56 -8.90 4.99
C VAL A 229 -10.75 -8.60 3.52
N ARG A 230 -12.01 -8.67 3.02
CA ARG A 230 -12.25 -8.52 1.59
C ARG A 230 -13.52 -7.73 1.27
N ASN A 231 -13.48 -7.07 0.12
CA ASN A 231 -14.62 -6.34 -0.44
C ASN A 231 -15.22 -5.30 0.52
N ASN A 232 -14.37 -4.67 1.32
CA ASN A 232 -14.77 -3.60 2.24
C ASN A 232 -14.33 -2.23 1.68
N ARG A 233 -15.02 -1.20 2.11
CA ARG A 233 -14.57 0.18 2.01
C ARG A 233 -14.18 0.66 3.40
N ILE A 234 -12.91 1.05 3.57
CA ILE A 234 -12.35 1.43 4.87
C ILE A 234 -11.76 2.83 4.75
N GLU A 235 -12.25 3.75 5.59
CA GLU A 235 -12.00 5.17 5.45
C GLU A 235 -11.59 5.81 6.78
N ASP A 236 -10.64 6.76 6.71
CA ASP A 236 -10.32 7.69 7.80
C ASP A 236 -9.71 7.04 9.05
N PHE A 237 -8.75 6.13 8.85
CA PHE A 237 -7.89 5.59 9.91
C PHE A 237 -6.41 5.82 9.59
N ASN A 238 -5.56 5.88 10.63
CA ASN A 238 -4.12 6.05 10.42
C ASN A 238 -3.50 4.79 9.76
N ALA A 239 -3.87 3.60 10.23
CA ALA A 239 -3.62 2.35 9.55
C ALA A 239 -4.93 1.56 9.49
N GLN A 240 -5.54 1.47 8.30
CA GLN A 240 -6.79 0.75 8.13
C GLN A 240 -6.68 -0.71 8.59
N LEU A 241 -5.53 -1.35 8.29
CA LEU A 241 -5.20 -2.70 8.75
C LEU A 241 -3.83 -2.70 9.40
N LYS A 242 -3.79 -2.94 10.71
CA LYS A 242 -2.59 -3.21 11.50
C LYS A 242 -2.50 -4.69 11.77
N ILE A 243 -1.36 -5.32 11.44
CA ILE A 243 -1.11 -6.74 11.64
C ILE A 243 0.23 -6.90 12.36
N ASN A 244 0.24 -7.49 13.56
CA ASN A 244 1.50 -7.71 14.28
C ASN A 244 1.45 -8.89 15.26
N GLY A 245 2.62 -9.34 15.68
CA GLY A 245 2.75 -10.37 16.70
C GLY A 245 2.32 -9.88 18.08
N GLU A 246 1.82 -10.81 18.88
CA GLU A 246 1.49 -10.62 20.29
C GLU A 246 1.70 -11.93 21.06
N GLY A 247 2.26 -11.85 22.26
CA GLY A 247 2.47 -13.02 23.12
C GLY A 247 3.33 -14.13 22.49
N GLY A 248 4.25 -13.78 21.58
CA GLY A 248 5.10 -14.74 20.87
C GLY A 248 4.41 -15.45 19.70
N HIS A 249 3.18 -15.09 19.37
CA HIS A 249 2.42 -15.58 18.22
C HIS A 249 2.30 -14.53 17.14
N TRP A 250 2.22 -14.95 15.87
CA TRP A 250 2.01 -14.06 14.72
C TRP A 250 0.79 -14.47 13.92
N PRO A 251 -0.03 -13.51 13.48
CA PRO A 251 -1.23 -13.78 12.68
C PRO A 251 -0.83 -14.04 11.23
N ASP A 252 -0.27 -15.21 10.97
CA ASP A 252 0.23 -15.61 9.65
C ASP A 252 -0.89 -15.99 8.68
N ASP A 253 -0.54 -16.02 7.37
CA ASP A 253 -1.33 -16.60 6.30
C ASP A 253 -2.71 -15.93 6.07
N GLY A 254 -2.79 -14.60 6.19
CA GLY A 254 -4.01 -13.86 5.92
C GLY A 254 -4.17 -13.39 4.47
N LEU A 255 -5.35 -12.86 4.16
CA LEU A 255 -5.71 -12.33 2.85
C LEU A 255 -6.43 -10.98 2.98
N ILE A 256 -5.93 -9.96 2.27
CA ILE A 256 -6.57 -8.65 2.11
C ILE A 256 -6.86 -8.49 0.63
N GLN A 257 -8.15 -8.51 0.22
CA GLN A 257 -8.51 -8.55 -1.20
C GLN A 257 -9.75 -7.72 -1.51
N PHE A 258 -9.77 -7.06 -2.68
CA PHE A 258 -10.89 -6.26 -3.19
C PHE A 258 -11.35 -5.13 -2.26
N ASN A 259 -10.49 -4.60 -1.40
CA ASN A 259 -10.86 -3.48 -0.54
C ASN A 259 -10.55 -2.14 -1.21
N LEU A 260 -11.34 -1.13 -0.85
CA LEU A 260 -11.02 0.28 -1.07
C LEU A 260 -10.59 0.88 0.27
N LEU A 261 -9.30 1.25 0.36
CA LEU A 261 -8.68 1.89 1.52
C LEU A 261 -8.37 3.33 1.16
N THR A 262 -8.93 4.31 1.87
CA THR A 262 -8.75 5.72 1.54
C THR A 262 -8.98 6.63 2.73
N ASP A 263 -8.35 7.79 2.73
CA ASP A 263 -8.64 8.87 3.66
C ASP A 263 -9.22 10.07 2.92
N HIS A 264 -10.19 10.75 3.53
CA HIS A 264 -10.80 11.95 2.93
C HIS A 264 -9.91 13.18 3.04
N VAL A 265 -9.06 13.23 4.08
CA VAL A 265 -8.14 14.33 4.36
C VAL A 265 -6.81 13.79 4.89
N ALA A 266 -5.75 14.60 4.79
CA ALA A 266 -4.47 14.26 5.39
C ALA A 266 -4.63 14.02 6.90
N ARG A 267 -4.04 12.94 7.40
CA ARG A 267 -4.13 12.54 8.82
C ARG A 267 -3.29 13.47 9.69
N GLN A 268 -3.94 14.24 10.55
CA GLN A 268 -3.31 15.14 11.51
C GLN A 268 -2.86 14.30 12.72
N THR A 269 -1.72 13.64 12.59
CA THR A 269 -1.16 12.73 13.61
C THR A 269 0.35 12.55 13.40
N ASP A 270 1.07 12.32 14.49
CA ASP A 270 2.47 11.87 14.49
C ASP A 270 2.60 10.33 14.45
N GLN A 271 1.50 9.60 14.65
CA GLN A 271 1.44 8.14 14.53
C GLN A 271 1.71 7.69 13.08
N PRO A 272 2.11 6.42 12.86
CA PRO A 272 2.25 5.89 11.51
C PRO A 272 0.97 6.01 10.68
N VAL A 273 1.10 6.50 9.44
CA VAL A 273 0.00 6.53 8.45
C VAL A 273 0.36 5.54 7.35
N THR A 274 -0.26 4.37 7.42
CA THR A 274 0.03 3.24 6.53
C THR A 274 -1.22 2.37 6.39
N PRO A 275 -2.01 2.49 5.32
CA PRO A 275 -3.23 1.70 5.11
C PRO A 275 -3.10 0.22 5.43
N ILE A 276 -2.00 -0.43 5.03
CA ILE A 276 -1.71 -1.82 5.40
C ILE A 276 -0.33 -1.87 6.05
N ASP A 277 -0.31 -2.00 7.36
CA ASP A 277 0.88 -2.04 8.22
C ASP A 277 1.05 -3.44 8.81
N LEU A 278 1.95 -4.25 8.21
CA LEU A 278 2.19 -5.62 8.60
C LEU A 278 3.59 -5.79 9.20
N VAL A 279 3.65 -6.23 10.46
CA VAL A 279 4.88 -6.38 11.23
C VAL A 279 5.05 -7.80 11.74
N GLY A 280 6.07 -8.50 11.26
CA GLY A 280 6.49 -9.83 11.71
C GLY A 280 5.62 -10.99 11.24
N ALA A 281 4.45 -10.77 10.66
CA ALA A 281 3.60 -11.82 10.12
C ALA A 281 4.08 -12.29 8.74
N SER A 282 3.79 -13.54 8.40
CA SER A 282 4.28 -14.22 7.18
C SER A 282 3.13 -14.75 6.34
N GLY A 283 3.38 -14.96 5.04
CA GLY A 283 2.43 -15.63 4.14
C GLY A 283 1.19 -14.82 3.78
N TRP A 284 1.16 -13.53 4.08
CA TRP A 284 0.04 -12.65 3.73
C TRP A 284 -0.03 -12.36 2.24
N GLN A 285 -1.26 -12.31 1.73
CA GLN A 285 -1.58 -11.88 0.39
C GLN A 285 -2.36 -10.57 0.45
N VAL A 286 -1.84 -9.54 -0.21
CA VAL A 286 -2.51 -8.25 -0.43
C VAL A 286 -2.76 -8.12 -1.91
N ALA A 287 -3.99 -8.35 -2.37
CA ALA A 287 -4.29 -8.47 -3.78
C ALA A 287 -5.56 -7.73 -4.20
N ASP A 288 -5.57 -7.18 -5.39
CA ASP A 288 -6.76 -6.59 -6.02
C ASP A 288 -7.41 -5.46 -5.19
N ASN A 289 -6.62 -4.72 -4.40
CA ASN A 289 -7.12 -3.60 -3.60
C ASN A 289 -6.90 -2.26 -4.32
N ILE A 290 -7.72 -1.25 -3.97
CA ILE A 290 -7.43 0.15 -4.23
C ILE A 290 -7.01 0.79 -2.91
N ILE A 291 -5.84 1.42 -2.91
CA ILE A 291 -5.24 2.07 -1.76
C ILE A 291 -4.91 3.50 -2.16
N SER A 292 -5.51 4.48 -1.49
CA SER A 292 -5.38 5.87 -1.95
C SER A 292 -5.38 6.89 -0.83
N HIS A 293 -4.83 8.09 -1.10
CA HIS A 293 -4.91 9.28 -0.26
C HIS A 293 -4.41 9.10 1.17
N PHE A 294 -3.32 8.39 1.37
CA PHE A 294 -2.71 8.16 2.69
C PHE A 294 -1.61 9.20 2.97
N VAL A 295 -2.00 10.36 3.42
CA VAL A 295 -1.09 11.49 3.69
C VAL A 295 -0.95 11.71 5.19
N LYS A 296 0.30 11.68 5.69
CA LYS A 296 0.65 12.02 7.06
C LYS A 296 1.03 13.50 7.14
N ALA A 297 0.31 14.27 7.96
CA ALA A 297 0.49 15.72 8.04
C ALA A 297 1.47 16.16 9.14
N GLU A 298 1.70 15.33 10.17
CA GLU A 298 2.53 15.67 11.34
C GLU A 298 3.70 14.70 11.52
N GLY A 299 4.54 14.93 12.52
CA GLY A 299 5.72 14.13 12.82
C GLY A 299 6.71 14.12 11.65
N ASN A 300 7.21 12.95 11.28
CA ASN A 300 8.16 12.80 10.17
C ASN A 300 7.53 12.95 8.78
N GLY A 301 6.20 13.02 8.69
CA GLY A 301 5.48 13.17 7.42
C GLY A 301 5.66 12.01 6.44
N ILE A 302 6.16 10.84 6.86
CA ILE A 302 6.36 9.68 5.99
C ILE A 302 5.15 8.75 6.09
N SER A 303 4.62 8.34 4.93
CA SER A 303 3.54 7.38 4.81
C SER A 303 3.82 6.34 3.74
N TYR A 304 3.23 5.15 3.91
CA TYR A 304 3.35 4.01 3.00
C TYR A 304 1.95 3.51 2.63
N GLY A 305 1.73 3.11 1.38
CA GLY A 305 0.48 2.46 0.98
C GLY A 305 0.35 1.06 1.59
N VAL A 306 1.38 0.26 1.39
CA VAL A 306 1.52 -1.08 2.00
C VAL A 306 2.96 -1.25 2.44
N PHE A 307 3.18 -1.71 3.66
CA PHE A 307 4.47 -2.31 3.98
C PHE A 307 4.35 -3.61 4.77
N MET A 308 5.31 -4.50 4.54
CA MET A 308 5.52 -5.73 5.29
C MET A 308 6.95 -5.74 5.82
N LYS A 309 7.10 -5.81 7.14
CA LYS A 309 8.40 -5.67 7.82
C LYS A 309 8.51 -6.54 9.06
N GLY A 310 9.58 -6.35 9.85
CA GLY A 310 9.74 -6.94 11.16
C GLY A 310 10.04 -8.44 11.15
N GLY A 311 10.74 -8.94 10.12
CA GLY A 311 11.19 -10.33 10.05
C GLY A 311 10.13 -11.33 9.56
N GLY A 312 9.07 -10.85 8.90
CA GLY A 312 8.13 -11.71 8.17
C GLY A 312 8.71 -12.27 6.88
N ARG A 313 8.00 -13.18 6.22
CA ARG A 313 8.43 -13.77 4.95
C ARG A 313 7.27 -14.20 4.06
N ALA A 314 7.58 -14.42 2.78
CA ALA A 314 6.67 -14.97 1.77
C ALA A 314 5.37 -14.15 1.61
N GLY A 315 5.45 -12.82 1.83
CA GLY A 315 4.37 -11.90 1.56
C GLY A 315 4.20 -11.67 0.07
N ARG A 316 2.97 -11.51 -0.39
CA ARG A 316 2.63 -11.23 -1.78
C ARG A 316 1.79 -9.95 -1.86
N ILE A 317 2.23 -8.99 -2.67
CA ILE A 317 1.51 -7.75 -2.95
C ILE A 317 1.25 -7.73 -4.46
N GLU A 318 0.03 -8.01 -4.89
CA GLU A 318 -0.26 -8.31 -6.30
C GLU A 318 -1.53 -7.61 -6.79
N ARG A 319 -1.48 -7.07 -8.01
CA ARG A 319 -2.64 -6.48 -8.70
C ARG A 319 -3.37 -5.39 -7.90
N ASN A 320 -2.63 -4.64 -7.07
CA ASN A 320 -3.21 -3.50 -6.38
C ASN A 320 -3.04 -2.22 -7.19
N LEU A 321 -4.03 -1.34 -7.10
CA LEU A 321 -3.93 0.05 -7.51
C LEU A 321 -3.57 0.90 -6.30
N VAL A 322 -2.40 1.53 -6.32
CA VAL A 322 -1.94 2.41 -5.24
C VAL A 322 -1.79 3.83 -5.76
N LEU A 323 -2.57 4.74 -5.20
CA LEU A 323 -2.56 6.17 -5.52
C LEU A 323 -2.13 6.96 -4.29
N CYS A 324 -0.86 7.32 -4.19
CA CYS A 324 -0.33 7.96 -3.00
C CYS A 324 -0.99 9.31 -2.71
N SER A 325 -1.39 10.04 -3.74
CA SER A 325 -2.13 11.28 -3.63
C SER A 325 -3.03 11.45 -4.87
N GLY A 326 -4.25 11.91 -4.67
CA GLY A 326 -5.20 12.15 -5.77
C GLY A 326 -5.31 13.60 -6.20
N HIS A 327 -4.73 14.55 -5.45
CA HIS A 327 -4.96 15.99 -5.68
C HIS A 327 -3.69 16.83 -5.73
N ASP A 328 -2.74 16.59 -4.84
CA ASP A 328 -1.49 17.37 -4.76
C ASP A 328 -0.33 16.49 -4.33
N ILE A 329 0.52 16.13 -5.29
CA ILE A 329 1.73 15.33 -5.02
C ILE A 329 2.74 16.12 -4.18
N SER A 330 2.70 17.45 -4.20
CA SER A 330 3.57 18.31 -3.40
C SER A 330 3.09 18.53 -1.96
N ALA A 331 1.97 17.94 -1.54
CA ALA A 331 1.54 17.95 -0.15
C ALA A 331 2.64 17.40 0.76
N HIS A 332 2.66 17.87 2.01
CA HIS A 332 3.73 17.56 2.95
C HIS A 332 4.08 16.09 3.06
N GLY A 333 5.36 15.82 3.31
CA GLY A 333 5.89 14.52 3.61
C GLY A 333 6.25 13.68 2.38
N SER A 334 6.72 12.47 2.66
CA SER A 334 7.09 11.46 1.67
C SER A 334 6.05 10.36 1.64
N ARG A 335 5.65 9.97 0.44
CA ARG A 335 4.69 8.88 0.21
C ARG A 335 5.33 7.80 -0.62
N VAL A 336 5.49 6.63 -0.01
CA VAL A 336 6.01 5.41 -0.64
C VAL A 336 4.83 4.51 -1.00
N GLY A 337 4.80 3.97 -2.21
CA GLY A 337 3.72 3.11 -2.67
C GLY A 337 3.70 1.77 -1.93
N LEU A 338 4.64 0.90 -2.24
CA LEU A 338 4.76 -0.44 -1.69
C LEU A 338 6.13 -0.62 -1.07
N SER A 339 6.22 -1.32 0.06
CA SER A 339 7.50 -1.62 0.68
C SER A 339 7.58 -3.01 1.29
N PHE A 340 8.70 -3.69 1.06
CA PHE A 340 9.19 -4.74 1.93
C PHE A 340 10.30 -4.14 2.80
N GLY A 341 9.98 -3.98 4.09
CA GLY A 341 10.86 -3.38 5.07
C GLY A 341 10.78 -1.85 5.14
N ASP A 342 11.11 -1.38 6.30
CA ASP A 342 11.37 0.03 6.63
C ASP A 342 12.14 0.07 7.94
N GLY A 343 13.12 0.92 8.04
CA GLY A 343 14.09 0.98 9.14
C GLY A 343 13.55 1.44 10.50
N GLY A 344 12.26 1.39 10.77
CA GLY A 344 11.66 1.90 12.00
C GLY A 344 11.21 0.85 13.03
N THR A 345 11.36 -0.45 12.72
CA THR A 345 10.89 -1.51 13.62
C THR A 345 11.91 -1.76 14.73
N GLY A 346 11.53 -1.59 15.98
CA GLY A 346 12.38 -1.95 17.13
C GLY A 346 12.42 -3.47 17.36
N PRO A 347 13.51 -4.02 17.96
CA PRO A 347 13.68 -5.49 18.14
C PRO A 347 12.53 -6.18 18.85
N ALA A 348 11.85 -5.51 19.78
CA ALA A 348 10.70 -6.06 20.50
C ALA A 348 9.50 -6.40 19.61
N PHE A 349 9.40 -5.76 18.44
CA PHE A 349 8.29 -5.94 17.49
C PHE A 349 8.66 -6.84 16.31
N CYS A 350 9.93 -7.26 16.21
CA CYS A 350 10.39 -8.13 15.14
C CYS A 350 10.20 -9.60 15.52
N ARG A 351 9.82 -10.41 14.53
CA ARG A 351 9.79 -11.87 14.69
C ARG A 351 11.17 -12.40 15.07
N GLY A 352 11.24 -13.15 16.16
CA GLY A 352 12.51 -13.66 16.70
C GLY A 352 13.37 -12.62 17.44
N GLY A 353 12.83 -11.44 17.76
CA GLY A 353 13.51 -10.42 18.57
C GLY A 353 14.68 -9.71 17.88
N ARG A 354 14.84 -9.85 16.55
CA ARG A 354 15.86 -9.20 15.74
C ARG A 354 15.29 -8.69 14.44
N CYS A 355 15.74 -7.53 13.98
CA CYS A 355 15.34 -6.91 12.72
C CYS A 355 16.49 -6.88 11.70
N ASP A 356 17.31 -7.93 11.67
CA ASP A 356 18.43 -8.03 10.72
C ASP A 356 17.92 -8.12 9.28
N THR A 357 16.77 -8.78 9.11
CA THR A 357 15.97 -8.78 7.87
C THR A 357 14.59 -8.25 8.17
N GLU A 358 14.05 -7.42 7.29
CA GLU A 358 12.72 -6.88 7.46
C GLU A 358 11.63 -7.77 6.84
N HIS A 359 11.87 -8.30 5.63
CA HIS A 359 10.99 -9.27 4.99
C HIS A 359 11.80 -10.17 4.05
N SER A 360 11.50 -11.46 3.98
CA SER A 360 12.23 -12.41 3.10
C SER A 360 11.31 -13.07 2.09
N ASP A 361 11.85 -13.39 0.91
CA ASP A 361 11.17 -14.18 -0.10
C ASP A 361 9.82 -13.59 -0.54
N GLY A 362 9.74 -12.26 -0.61
CA GLY A 362 8.53 -11.53 -0.94
C GLY A 362 8.33 -11.35 -2.45
N LEU A 363 7.07 -11.18 -2.87
CA LEU A 363 6.68 -10.88 -4.26
C LEU A 363 5.86 -9.60 -4.33
N MET A 364 6.27 -8.67 -5.20
CA MET A 364 5.46 -7.53 -5.64
C MET A 364 5.23 -7.64 -7.14
N ALA A 365 4.02 -7.97 -7.58
CA ALA A 365 3.75 -8.21 -8.99
C ALA A 365 2.46 -7.60 -9.50
N ASN A 366 2.48 -7.15 -10.75
CA ASN A 366 1.29 -6.66 -11.44
C ASN A 366 0.58 -5.48 -10.75
N ASN A 367 1.26 -4.71 -9.91
CA ASN A 367 0.66 -3.55 -9.28
C ASN A 367 0.75 -2.33 -10.20
N VAL A 368 -0.24 -1.46 -10.10
CA VAL A 368 -0.19 -0.09 -10.65
C VAL A 368 0.00 0.86 -9.47
N VAL A 369 1.14 1.55 -9.45
CA VAL A 369 1.49 2.49 -8.38
C VAL A 369 1.67 3.88 -8.99
N ALA A 370 0.91 4.86 -8.53
CA ALA A 370 0.92 6.17 -9.13
C ALA A 370 0.99 7.32 -8.11
N HIS A 371 1.63 8.41 -8.55
CA HIS A 371 1.64 9.70 -7.86
C HIS A 371 2.21 9.64 -6.43
N CYS A 372 3.24 8.82 -6.24
CA CYS A 372 4.02 8.79 -5.02
C CYS A 372 5.21 9.73 -5.16
N ASN A 373 5.31 10.73 -4.30
CA ASN A 373 6.41 11.68 -4.35
C ASN A 373 7.73 11.12 -3.79
N ASP A 374 7.75 9.84 -3.42
CA ASP A 374 8.95 9.06 -3.10
C ASP A 374 8.93 7.76 -3.94
N PHE A 375 9.50 6.67 -3.45
CA PHE A 375 9.56 5.41 -4.21
C PHE A 375 8.17 4.85 -4.51
N GLY A 376 7.97 4.37 -5.74
CA GLY A 376 6.84 3.51 -6.05
C GLY A 376 6.96 2.18 -5.33
N ILE A 377 8.19 1.60 -5.34
CA ILE A 377 8.52 0.36 -4.64
C ILE A 377 9.84 0.51 -3.89
N ASP A 378 9.85 0.14 -2.59
CA ASP A 378 11.02 0.11 -1.72
C ASP A 378 11.28 -1.33 -1.24
N VAL A 379 12.54 -1.78 -1.34
CA VAL A 379 13.00 -3.08 -0.85
C VAL A 379 14.15 -2.83 0.12
N PHE A 380 13.85 -2.85 1.42
CA PHE A 380 14.79 -2.49 2.48
C PHE A 380 15.11 -3.71 3.34
N ARG A 381 16.40 -4.10 3.43
CA ARG A 381 16.88 -5.27 4.20
C ARG A 381 16.06 -6.54 3.95
N SER A 382 15.57 -6.73 2.72
CA SER A 382 14.64 -7.80 2.36
C SER A 382 15.24 -8.70 1.29
N PRO A 383 15.87 -9.82 1.71
CA PRO A 383 16.46 -10.76 0.76
C PRO A 383 15.42 -11.61 0.03
N GLY A 384 15.78 -12.09 -1.18
CA GLY A 384 14.94 -12.97 -1.98
C GLY A 384 13.69 -12.32 -2.57
N THR A 385 13.68 -10.98 -2.70
CA THR A 385 12.51 -10.25 -3.21
C THR A 385 12.40 -10.35 -4.72
N VAL A 386 11.18 -10.58 -5.24
CA VAL A 386 10.84 -10.48 -6.66
C VAL A 386 9.93 -9.28 -6.89
N VAL A 387 10.33 -8.38 -7.80
CA VAL A 387 9.55 -7.20 -8.22
C VAL A 387 9.31 -7.32 -9.71
N ALA A 388 8.09 -7.70 -10.13
CA ALA A 388 7.87 -8.02 -11.53
C ALA A 388 6.55 -7.51 -12.10
N PHE A 389 6.59 -7.08 -13.35
CA PHE A 389 5.42 -6.65 -14.11
C PHE A 389 4.60 -5.53 -13.43
N ASN A 390 5.22 -4.65 -12.66
CA ASN A 390 4.53 -3.49 -12.11
C ASN A 390 4.56 -2.31 -13.10
N THR A 391 3.58 -1.43 -13.02
CA THR A 391 3.58 -0.14 -13.71
C THR A 391 3.66 0.97 -12.66
N LEU A 392 4.74 1.78 -12.71
CA LEU A 392 4.96 2.87 -11.76
C LEU A 392 4.90 4.21 -12.50
N ILE A 393 3.94 5.07 -12.11
CA ILE A 393 3.60 6.32 -12.80
C ILE A 393 3.88 7.50 -11.86
N ASN A 394 4.70 8.44 -12.30
CA ASN A 394 5.01 9.63 -11.53
C ASN A 394 5.49 9.29 -10.10
N THR A 395 6.52 8.45 -10.03
CA THR A 395 7.17 8.00 -8.79
C THR A 395 8.69 8.14 -8.90
N ALA A 396 9.43 7.97 -7.80
CA ALA A 396 10.89 7.88 -7.86
C ALA A 396 11.41 6.51 -8.38
N GLY A 397 10.51 5.55 -8.63
CA GLY A 397 10.82 4.24 -9.16
C GLY A 397 11.01 3.15 -8.11
N ILE A 398 11.98 2.25 -8.33
CA ILE A 398 12.27 1.09 -7.48
C ILE A 398 13.62 1.30 -6.79
N ASP A 399 13.64 1.24 -5.45
CA ASP A 399 14.85 1.36 -4.64
C ASP A 399 15.11 0.07 -3.85
N VAL A 400 16.25 -0.57 -4.07
CA VAL A 400 16.70 -1.75 -3.31
C VAL A 400 17.86 -1.30 -2.45
N ARG A 401 17.71 -1.40 -1.11
CA ARG A 401 18.66 -0.72 -0.22
C ARG A 401 18.95 -1.48 1.06
N HIS A 402 20.18 -1.30 1.53
CA HIS A 402 20.78 -1.88 2.72
C HIS A 402 20.87 -3.41 2.70
N ALA A 403 22.08 -3.92 2.85
CA ALA A 403 22.28 -5.35 3.07
C ALA A 403 21.41 -5.86 4.25
N PRO A 404 20.84 -7.07 4.17
CA PRO A 404 21.02 -8.08 3.14
C PRO A 404 19.98 -8.05 1.99
N ALA A 405 19.42 -6.89 1.62
CA ALA A 405 18.42 -6.82 0.55
C ALA A 405 18.98 -7.39 -0.77
N THR A 406 18.20 -8.28 -1.38
CA THR A 406 18.44 -8.80 -2.74
C THR A 406 17.12 -8.79 -3.51
N ALA A 407 17.15 -8.32 -4.76
CA ALA A 407 15.95 -8.25 -5.58
C ALA A 407 16.19 -8.73 -7.01
N GLN A 408 15.25 -9.50 -7.54
CA GLN A 408 15.06 -9.72 -8.97
C GLN A 408 14.00 -8.75 -9.46
N VAL A 409 14.37 -7.80 -10.33
CA VAL A 409 13.47 -6.79 -10.90
C VAL A 409 13.27 -7.10 -12.38
N TYR A 410 12.04 -7.50 -12.77
CA TYR A 410 11.77 -8.09 -14.08
C TYR A 410 10.50 -7.55 -14.72
N GLY A 411 10.59 -7.13 -15.97
CA GLY A 411 9.41 -6.80 -16.78
C GLY A 411 8.56 -5.62 -16.26
N ASN A 412 9.12 -4.71 -15.48
CA ASN A 412 8.39 -3.54 -15.00
C ASN A 412 8.37 -2.42 -16.06
N LEU A 413 7.36 -1.57 -16.01
CA LEU A 413 7.21 -0.36 -16.83
C LEU A 413 7.14 0.86 -15.91
N LEU A 414 8.07 1.82 -16.03
CA LEU A 414 8.14 2.93 -15.09
C LEU A 414 8.84 4.16 -15.66
N ASP A 415 8.49 5.33 -15.12
CA ASP A 415 9.13 6.61 -15.42
C ASP A 415 10.14 7.08 -14.34
N GLY A 416 10.37 6.26 -13.31
CA GLY A 416 11.35 6.50 -12.28
C GLY A 416 12.68 5.79 -12.56
N ARG A 417 13.41 5.43 -11.51
CA ARG A 417 14.69 4.72 -11.60
C ARG A 417 14.61 3.35 -10.97
N ILE A 418 15.44 2.43 -11.43
CA ILE A 418 15.72 1.16 -10.77
C ILE A 418 17.14 1.24 -10.25
N ARG A 419 17.35 1.12 -8.94
CA ARG A 419 18.69 1.19 -8.35
C ARG A 419 18.87 0.30 -7.13
N ALA A 420 20.11 -0.10 -6.91
CA ALA A 420 20.55 -0.68 -5.65
C ALA A 420 21.52 0.27 -4.94
N ARG A 421 21.51 0.31 -3.61
CA ARG A 421 22.45 1.10 -2.80
C ARG A 421 22.68 0.48 -1.43
N ASP A 422 23.67 0.99 -0.73
CA ASP A 422 24.01 0.59 0.63
C ASP A 422 24.26 -0.94 0.74
N ALA A 423 25.05 -1.48 -0.20
CA ALA A 423 25.43 -2.90 -0.32
C ALA A 423 24.26 -3.87 -0.60
N ALA A 424 23.10 -3.38 -1.05
CA ALA A 424 22.05 -4.25 -1.57
C ALA A 424 22.43 -4.80 -2.95
N GLN A 425 21.85 -5.95 -3.34
CA GLN A 425 22.12 -6.61 -4.62
C GLN A 425 20.87 -6.58 -5.50
N LEU A 426 21.07 -6.32 -6.78
CA LEU A 426 20.02 -6.18 -7.77
C LEU A 426 20.35 -6.97 -9.04
N SER A 427 19.43 -7.83 -9.47
CA SER A 427 19.38 -8.39 -10.81
C SER A 427 18.19 -7.76 -11.54
N GLN A 428 18.41 -7.22 -12.76
CA GLN A 428 17.34 -6.58 -13.51
C GLN A 428 17.33 -7.02 -14.97
N GLN A 429 16.12 -7.30 -15.49
CA GLN A 429 15.93 -7.75 -16.88
C GLN A 429 14.58 -7.27 -17.42
N HIS A 430 14.52 -6.91 -18.70
CA HIS A 430 13.29 -6.58 -19.44
C HIS A 430 12.43 -5.46 -18.81
N ASN A 431 13.05 -4.53 -18.07
CA ASN A 431 12.34 -3.38 -17.52
C ASN A 431 12.38 -2.23 -18.53
N ASP A 432 11.24 -1.59 -18.77
CA ASP A 432 11.11 -0.37 -19.56
C ASP A 432 11.14 0.84 -18.61
N VAL A 433 12.28 1.54 -18.58
CA VAL A 433 12.47 2.79 -17.84
C VAL A 433 12.41 3.93 -18.86
N VAL A 434 11.24 4.54 -19.02
CA VAL A 434 10.93 5.47 -20.10
C VAL A 434 10.02 6.61 -19.61
N ASP A 435 9.88 7.68 -20.39
CA ASP A 435 8.76 8.61 -20.17
C ASP A 435 7.47 7.88 -20.56
N LEU A 436 6.59 7.65 -19.60
CA LEU A 436 5.37 6.89 -19.84
C LEU A 436 4.41 7.58 -20.80
N ALA A 437 4.48 8.90 -20.97
CA ALA A 437 3.69 9.62 -21.96
C ALA A 437 4.08 9.27 -23.40
N ASP A 438 5.28 8.75 -23.63
CA ASP A 438 5.74 8.29 -24.95
C ASP A 438 5.20 6.90 -25.30
N VAL A 439 4.77 6.11 -24.33
CA VAL A 439 4.38 4.70 -24.54
C VAL A 439 2.94 4.38 -24.11
N LEU A 440 2.31 5.23 -23.31
CA LEU A 440 0.93 5.10 -22.83
C LEU A 440 0.07 6.32 -23.22
N THR A 441 -1.22 6.12 -23.39
CA THR A 441 -2.14 7.17 -23.89
C THR A 441 -2.26 8.37 -22.93
N ALA A 442 -2.54 8.13 -21.66
CA ALA A 442 -2.60 9.17 -20.62
C ALA A 442 -2.28 8.56 -19.24
N PRO A 443 -1.00 8.26 -18.98
CA PRO A 443 -0.61 7.54 -17.76
C PRO A 443 -0.99 8.28 -16.48
N ASP A 444 -0.84 9.60 -16.43
CA ASP A 444 -1.19 10.39 -15.25
C ASP A 444 -2.69 10.31 -14.88
N SER A 445 -3.55 9.98 -15.83
CA SER A 445 -4.98 9.71 -15.62
C SER A 445 -5.30 8.21 -15.57
N LEU A 446 -4.31 7.35 -15.36
CA LEU A 446 -4.43 5.89 -15.31
C LEU A 446 -4.96 5.25 -16.61
N CYS A 447 -4.83 5.94 -17.73
CA CYS A 447 -5.10 5.38 -19.04
C CYS A 447 -3.85 4.65 -19.56
N LEU A 448 -3.79 3.33 -19.32
CA LEU A 448 -2.63 2.50 -19.55
C LEU A 448 -2.62 1.81 -20.93
N THR A 449 -3.44 2.27 -21.87
CA THR A 449 -3.44 1.76 -23.26
C THR A 449 -2.12 2.13 -23.92
N ARG A 450 -1.41 1.14 -24.46
CA ARG A 450 -0.15 1.35 -25.14
C ARG A 450 -0.36 2.10 -26.48
N LEU A 451 0.52 3.02 -26.80
CA LEU A 451 0.53 3.77 -28.06
C LEU A 451 1.11 2.94 -29.22
N ALA A 452 1.98 2.00 -28.91
CA ALA A 452 2.61 1.09 -29.88
C ALA A 452 2.75 -0.31 -29.29
N MET A 453 3.06 -1.29 -30.14
CA MET A 453 3.40 -2.64 -29.69
C MET A 453 4.70 -2.60 -28.89
N ALA A 454 4.65 -3.19 -27.68
CA ALA A 454 5.84 -3.37 -26.86
C ALA A 454 6.64 -4.59 -27.30
N GLU A 455 7.92 -4.61 -26.95
CA GLU A 455 8.74 -5.80 -27.15
C GLU A 455 8.19 -6.98 -26.34
N PRO A 456 8.05 -8.15 -26.96
CA PRO A 456 7.58 -9.33 -26.28
C PRO A 456 8.68 -9.89 -25.36
N ILE A 457 8.27 -10.25 -24.13
CA ILE A 457 9.17 -10.86 -23.14
C ILE A 457 8.59 -12.18 -22.63
N ALA A 458 9.42 -13.04 -22.05
CA ALA A 458 8.96 -14.26 -21.43
C ALA A 458 8.21 -13.96 -20.12
N PRO A 459 7.13 -14.68 -19.78
CA PRO A 459 6.56 -14.61 -18.44
C PRO A 459 7.47 -15.26 -17.41
N LEU A 460 7.24 -14.93 -16.12
CA LEU A 460 7.84 -15.68 -15.01
C LEU A 460 6.84 -16.78 -14.57
N ASP A 461 7.33 -18.00 -14.36
CA ASP A 461 6.48 -19.15 -13.99
C ASP A 461 5.67 -18.93 -12.71
N SER A 462 6.14 -18.05 -11.82
CA SER A 462 5.45 -17.71 -10.57
C SER A 462 4.34 -16.67 -10.72
N ILE A 463 4.13 -16.11 -11.93
CA ILE A 463 3.20 -15.01 -12.20
C ILE A 463 2.39 -15.35 -13.46
N ASP A 464 1.24 -15.93 -13.26
CA ASP A 464 0.36 -16.47 -14.29
C ASP A 464 -0.70 -15.51 -14.82
N SER A 465 -0.98 -14.42 -14.10
CA SER A 465 -2.00 -13.44 -14.43
C SER A 465 -1.46 -12.00 -14.43
N ASP A 466 -2.14 -11.10 -15.12
CA ASP A 466 -1.86 -9.66 -15.12
C ASP A 466 -2.73 -8.89 -14.09
N PHE A 467 -2.66 -7.56 -14.12
CA PHE A 467 -3.43 -6.68 -13.21
C PHE A 467 -4.95 -6.91 -13.29
N ASP A 468 -5.48 -7.22 -14.47
CA ASP A 468 -6.91 -7.52 -14.67
C ASP A 468 -7.27 -8.98 -14.34
N GLY A 469 -6.31 -9.79 -13.88
CA GLY A 469 -6.50 -11.23 -13.63
C GLY A 469 -6.55 -12.08 -14.90
N ARG A 470 -6.16 -11.51 -16.05
CA ARG A 470 -6.07 -12.26 -17.31
C ARG A 470 -4.78 -13.08 -17.32
N SER A 471 -4.86 -14.30 -17.86
CA SER A 471 -3.66 -15.13 -17.98
C SER A 471 -2.58 -14.44 -18.82
N ARG A 472 -1.34 -14.41 -18.30
CA ARG A 472 -0.18 -14.01 -19.07
C ARG A 472 0.16 -15.13 -20.05
N ALA A 473 0.10 -14.81 -21.35
CA ALA A 473 0.45 -15.75 -22.41
C ALA A 473 1.94 -16.14 -22.32
N ARG A 474 2.35 -17.14 -23.13
CA ARG A 474 3.77 -17.55 -23.26
C ARG A 474 4.70 -16.39 -23.65
N ILE A 475 4.14 -15.36 -24.25
CA ILE A 475 4.81 -14.11 -24.59
C ILE A 475 3.95 -13.01 -24.01
N THR A 476 4.54 -12.16 -23.18
CA THR A 476 3.88 -11.02 -22.53
C THR A 476 4.65 -9.73 -22.78
N THR A 477 4.27 -8.65 -22.16
CA THR A 477 4.96 -7.35 -22.25
C THR A 477 5.31 -6.84 -20.84
N SER A 478 6.21 -5.88 -20.75
CA SER A 478 6.49 -5.17 -19.49
C SER A 478 5.24 -4.46 -18.96
N GLY A 479 5.22 -4.22 -17.65
CA GLY A 479 4.13 -3.53 -16.95
C GLY A 479 3.00 -4.43 -16.46
N ALA A 480 2.09 -3.83 -15.69
CA ALA A 480 1.03 -4.52 -14.96
C ALA A 480 -0.02 -5.19 -15.88
N LEU A 481 -0.27 -4.63 -17.04
CA LEU A 481 -1.25 -5.14 -18.01
C LEU A 481 -0.55 -5.79 -19.20
N SER A 482 -0.96 -6.99 -19.55
CA SER A 482 -0.52 -7.68 -20.76
C SER A 482 -1.21 -7.13 -22.02
N ALA A 483 -2.46 -6.66 -21.88
CA ALA A 483 -3.21 -5.96 -22.91
C ALA A 483 -4.20 -4.99 -22.24
N ALA A 484 -3.91 -3.70 -22.26
CA ALA A 484 -4.81 -2.71 -21.68
C ALA A 484 -6.06 -2.49 -22.57
N PRO A 485 -7.26 -2.44 -21.98
CA PRO A 485 -8.46 -2.05 -22.72
C PRO A 485 -8.34 -0.59 -23.18
N PRO A 486 -9.02 -0.19 -24.28
CA PRO A 486 -9.07 1.21 -24.68
C PRO A 486 -9.69 2.05 -23.56
N CYS A 487 -9.09 3.20 -23.29
CA CYS A 487 -9.59 4.11 -22.27
C CYS A 487 -10.99 4.60 -22.65
N LYS A 488 -11.89 4.62 -21.68
CA LYS A 488 -13.16 5.32 -21.85
C LYS A 488 -12.84 6.79 -22.07
N ARG A 489 -13.21 7.34 -23.20
CA ARG A 489 -13.18 8.79 -23.41
C ARG A 489 -14.14 9.37 -22.37
N SER A 490 -13.63 10.26 -21.50
CA SER A 490 -14.54 11.10 -20.72
C SER A 490 -15.44 11.85 -21.71
N PRO A 491 -16.76 11.92 -21.46
CA PRO A 491 -17.68 12.60 -22.32
C PRO A 491 -17.38 14.09 -22.45
#